data_9d6c730fe9a25f871ed16d4e690ccfb8
#
_entry.id   9d6c730fe9a25f871ed16d4e690ccfb8
#
_cell.length_a   1.000
_cell.length_b   1.000
_cell.length_c   1.000
_cell.angle_alpha   90.00
_cell.angle_beta   90.00
_cell.angle_gamma   90.00
#
_symmetry.space_group_name_H-M   'P 1'
#
loop_
_entity.id
_entity.type
_entity.pdbx_description
1 polymer ?
#
loop_
_entity_poly.entity_id
_entity_poly.type
_entity_poly.pdbx_seq_one_letter_code
_entity_poly.pdbx_strand_id
1 'polypeptide(L)'
;MLFRSGGDECPNERWKSCEKCQSWMRKNHISDEYALQSYVIEYVGKYLKKHHKRLIGWDEILEGGIGREAVIMSWRGVKGGITAAKAGNLVIMAPNTHMYLNHYQSNMLFEPLAHGRVASLEWVYSFNPIPDVLTPEEAKKVLGIQGNVWTEYLPTYQLVEYMAYPRASAVAEIGWSQPENRNWKDYLKRLQIQFERWRYYQVNCALHYKLP
;
A
#
# COMPACT_ATOMS: atom_id res chain seq x y z
N MET A 1 14.42 12.25 2.75
CA MET A 1 14.00 10.99 3.42
C MET A 1 12.51 11.04 3.65
N LEU A 2 11.79 9.93 3.39
CA LEU A 2 10.35 9.80 3.63
C LEU A 2 10.10 9.32 5.08
N PHE A 3 9.03 9.80 5.71
CA PHE A 3 8.63 9.38 7.05
C PHE A 3 7.14 9.03 7.06
N ARG A 4 6.82 7.79 7.39
CA ARG A 4 5.44 7.28 7.43
C ARG A 4 4.76 7.69 8.72
N SER A 5 3.67 8.44 8.62
CA SER A 5 2.90 8.93 9.77
C SER A 5 1.61 8.14 10.03
N GLY A 6 1.21 7.21 9.12
CA GLY A 6 -0.08 6.52 9.21
C GLY A 6 -1.23 7.37 8.69
N GLY A 7 -2.21 7.64 9.55
CA GLY A 7 -3.39 8.44 9.24
C GLY A 7 -4.59 7.65 8.75
N ASP A 8 -4.50 6.32 8.79
CA ASP A 8 -5.53 5.36 8.45
C ASP A 8 -6.45 5.08 9.65
N GLU A 9 -7.66 4.63 9.33
CA GLU A 9 -8.63 4.07 10.27
C GLU A 9 -8.81 4.92 11.55
N CYS A 10 -8.88 6.24 11.40
CA CYS A 10 -9.08 7.16 12.50
C CYS A 10 -10.59 7.39 12.73
N PRO A 11 -11.22 6.62 13.65
CA PRO A 11 -12.64 6.80 13.94
C PRO A 11 -12.84 8.13 14.68
N ASN A 12 -13.68 8.98 14.14
CA ASN A 12 -13.85 10.34 14.63
C ASN A 12 -15.10 10.54 15.51
N GLU A 13 -15.87 9.48 15.81
CA GLU A 13 -17.11 9.52 16.58
C GLU A 13 -16.92 10.14 17.96
N ARG A 14 -15.81 9.81 18.63
CA ARG A 14 -15.50 10.38 19.94
C ARG A 14 -15.22 11.87 19.89
N TRP A 15 -14.67 12.38 18.79
CA TRP A 15 -14.40 13.80 18.64
C TRP A 15 -15.69 14.62 18.50
N LYS A 16 -16.74 14.03 17.90
CA LYS A 16 -18.07 14.67 17.77
C LYS A 16 -18.71 14.95 19.12
N SER A 17 -18.54 14.05 20.09
CA SER A 17 -19.12 14.17 21.43
C SER A 17 -18.15 14.76 22.46
N CYS A 18 -16.90 15.01 22.12
CA CYS A 18 -15.89 15.55 23.04
C CYS A 18 -15.92 17.06 23.10
N GLU A 19 -16.36 17.66 24.21
CA GLU A 19 -16.42 19.12 24.38
C GLU A 19 -15.09 19.81 24.16
N LYS A 20 -13.96 19.20 24.59
CA LYS A 20 -12.62 19.75 24.38
C LYS A 20 -12.27 19.81 22.88
N CYS A 21 -12.58 18.73 22.14
CA CYS A 21 -12.35 18.68 20.69
C CYS A 21 -13.20 19.72 19.97
N GLN A 22 -14.50 19.78 20.28
CA GLN A 22 -15.43 20.73 19.69
C GLN A 22 -15.05 22.18 20.02
N SER A 23 -14.66 22.46 21.27
CA SER A 23 -14.17 23.79 21.66
C SER A 23 -12.87 24.16 20.92
N TRP A 24 -11.93 23.22 20.79
CA TRP A 24 -10.71 23.41 20.02
C TRP A 24 -10.97 23.70 18.55
N MET A 25 -11.85 22.91 17.94
CA MET A 25 -12.24 23.09 16.53
C MET A 25 -12.83 24.48 16.30
N ARG A 26 -13.79 24.92 17.13
CA ARG A 26 -14.37 26.27 17.06
C ARG A 26 -13.30 27.37 17.19
N LYS A 27 -12.39 27.24 18.17
CA LYS A 27 -11.31 28.21 18.42
C LYS A 27 -10.34 28.34 17.25
N ASN A 28 -10.11 27.22 16.51
CA ASN A 28 -9.14 27.16 15.42
C ASN A 28 -9.79 27.18 14.04
N HIS A 29 -11.11 27.46 13.96
CA HIS A 29 -11.87 27.52 12.70
C HIS A 29 -11.78 26.23 11.88
N ILE A 30 -11.76 25.06 12.55
CA ILE A 30 -11.76 23.74 11.94
C ILE A 30 -13.22 23.32 11.70
N SER A 31 -13.56 22.99 10.45
CA SER A 31 -14.94 22.79 9.99
C SER A 31 -15.60 21.52 10.54
N ASP A 32 -14.87 20.44 10.61
CA ASP A 32 -15.35 19.11 10.96
C ASP A 32 -14.21 18.20 11.47
N GLU A 33 -14.54 16.98 11.86
CA GLU A 33 -13.59 16.02 12.43
C GLU A 33 -12.56 15.52 11.42
N TYR A 34 -12.87 15.48 10.12
CA TYR A 34 -11.91 15.15 9.06
C TYR A 34 -10.88 16.28 8.92
N ALA A 35 -11.33 17.52 8.97
CA ALA A 35 -10.44 18.68 8.99
C ALA A 35 -9.60 18.71 10.28
N LEU A 36 -10.11 18.21 11.43
CA LEU A 36 -9.32 18.06 12.64
C LEU A 36 -8.22 17.01 12.47
N GLN A 37 -8.50 15.88 11.84
CA GLN A 37 -7.47 14.90 11.50
C GLN A 37 -6.40 15.52 10.60
N SER A 38 -6.80 16.21 9.54
CA SER A 38 -5.88 16.90 8.63
C SER A 38 -5.05 17.95 9.34
N TYR A 39 -5.60 18.70 10.29
CA TYR A 39 -4.86 19.65 11.11
C TYR A 39 -3.69 18.96 11.86
N VAL A 40 -3.95 17.79 12.47
CA VAL A 40 -2.91 17.02 13.18
C VAL A 40 -1.85 16.52 12.19
N ILE A 41 -2.27 15.97 11.06
CA ILE A 41 -1.35 15.46 10.01
C ILE A 41 -0.49 16.59 9.44
N GLU A 42 -1.08 17.75 9.18
CA GLU A 42 -0.33 18.93 8.72
C GLU A 42 0.67 19.44 9.75
N TYR A 43 0.31 19.44 11.04
CA TYR A 43 1.22 19.81 12.11
C TYR A 43 2.48 18.91 12.11
N VAL A 44 2.26 17.57 12.01
CA VAL A 44 3.36 16.59 11.87
C VAL A 44 4.15 16.84 10.58
N GLY A 45 3.47 17.10 9.47
CA GLY A 45 4.10 17.41 8.18
C GLY A 45 5.01 18.64 8.24
N LYS A 46 4.55 19.72 8.88
CA LYS A 46 5.34 20.94 9.10
C LYS A 46 6.56 20.67 9.98
N TYR A 47 6.43 19.84 11.01
CA TYR A 47 7.55 19.42 11.86
C TYR A 47 8.56 18.60 11.06
N LEU A 48 8.13 17.60 10.31
CA LEU A 48 8.98 16.76 9.46
C LEU A 48 9.75 17.59 8.42
N LYS A 49 9.09 18.58 7.82
CA LYS A 49 9.71 19.47 6.84
C LYS A 49 10.89 20.24 7.43
N LYS A 50 10.78 20.72 8.67
CA LYS A 50 11.90 21.38 9.40
C LYS A 50 13.10 20.45 9.58
N HIS A 51 12.89 19.14 9.59
CA HIS A 51 13.92 18.10 9.67
C HIS A 51 14.28 17.48 8.32
N HIS A 52 13.98 18.16 7.20
CA HIS A 52 14.24 17.70 5.83
C HIS A 52 13.65 16.31 5.53
N LYS A 53 12.54 15.98 6.15
CA LYS A 53 11.77 14.77 5.90
C LYS A 53 10.44 15.10 5.23
N ARG A 54 9.92 14.17 4.43
CA ARG A 54 8.62 14.29 3.79
C ARG A 54 7.67 13.29 4.43
N LEU A 55 6.47 13.73 4.76
CA LEU A 55 5.40 12.91 5.29
C LEU A 55 4.87 11.94 4.22
N ILE A 56 4.68 10.69 4.60
CA ILE A 56 3.85 9.72 3.86
C ILE A 56 2.69 9.33 4.76
N GLY A 57 1.48 9.35 4.25
CA GLY A 57 0.28 8.82 4.92
C GLY A 57 -0.58 7.97 4.01
N TRP A 58 -1.47 7.20 4.61
CA TRP A 58 -2.48 6.45 3.90
C TRP A 58 -3.53 7.38 3.29
N ASP A 59 -4.31 6.90 2.34
CA ASP A 59 -5.18 7.75 1.52
C ASP A 59 -6.33 8.43 2.28
N GLU A 60 -6.61 8.04 3.52
CA GLU A 60 -7.55 8.72 4.41
C GLU A 60 -7.14 10.16 4.74
N ILE A 61 -5.85 10.47 4.70
CA ILE A 61 -5.41 11.86 4.96
C ILE A 61 -5.89 12.86 3.89
N LEU A 62 -6.43 12.37 2.77
CA LEU A 62 -7.04 13.20 1.75
C LEU A 62 -8.42 13.75 2.17
N GLU A 63 -9.11 13.08 3.10
CA GLU A 63 -10.54 13.34 3.41
C GLU A 63 -10.79 14.73 4.00
N GLY A 64 -9.90 15.21 4.85
CA GLY A 64 -9.98 16.57 5.40
C GLY A 64 -9.14 17.60 4.65
N GLY A 65 -8.53 17.19 3.53
CA GLY A 65 -7.59 17.99 2.76
C GLY A 65 -6.17 17.90 3.28
N ILE A 66 -5.21 17.78 2.40
CA ILE A 66 -3.78 17.73 2.73
C ILE A 66 -2.96 18.49 1.68
N GLY A 67 -1.86 19.11 2.12
CA GLY A 67 -0.96 19.83 1.22
C GLY A 67 -0.25 18.91 0.23
N ARG A 68 0.10 19.45 -0.97
CA ARG A 68 0.76 18.71 -2.06
C ARG A 68 2.12 18.13 -1.70
N GLU A 69 2.69 18.50 -0.56
CA GLU A 69 4.00 18.00 -0.11
C GLU A 69 3.93 16.59 0.47
N ALA A 70 2.75 16.14 0.93
CA ALA A 70 2.56 14.80 1.42
C ALA A 70 2.61 13.78 0.28
N VAL A 71 3.18 12.60 0.56
CA VAL A 71 3.09 11.43 -0.31
C VAL A 71 1.92 10.58 0.16
N ILE A 72 1.08 10.16 -0.76
CA ILE A 72 -0.14 9.40 -0.46
C ILE A 72 0.07 7.92 -0.78
N MET A 73 -0.21 7.05 0.18
CA MET A 73 -0.27 5.60 -0.02
C MET A 73 -1.72 5.19 -0.25
N SER A 74 -2.04 4.76 -1.48
CA SER A 74 -3.39 4.34 -1.84
C SER A 74 -3.58 2.86 -1.54
N TRP A 75 -4.30 2.54 -0.42
CA TRP A 75 -4.53 1.17 0.01
C TRP A 75 -5.99 0.72 -0.13
N ARG A 76 -6.96 1.62 -0.03
CA ARG A 76 -8.40 1.35 -0.21
C ARG A 76 -8.78 1.17 -1.68
N GLY A 77 -7.89 0.66 -2.51
CA GLY A 77 -7.97 0.56 -3.95
C GLY A 77 -7.11 1.64 -4.63
N VAL A 78 -7.39 1.93 -5.90
CA VAL A 78 -6.62 2.91 -6.69
C VAL A 78 -7.19 4.33 -6.66
N LYS A 79 -8.43 4.49 -6.18
CA LYS A 79 -9.16 5.77 -6.22
C LYS A 79 -8.43 6.88 -5.45
N GLY A 80 -7.93 6.59 -4.26
CA GLY A 80 -7.17 7.55 -3.45
C GLY A 80 -5.91 8.03 -4.19
N GLY A 81 -5.18 7.09 -4.82
CA GLY A 81 -4.00 7.41 -5.62
C GLY A 81 -4.32 8.27 -6.84
N ILE A 82 -5.42 7.97 -7.55
CA ILE A 82 -5.88 8.79 -8.69
C ILE A 82 -6.20 10.22 -8.22
N THR A 83 -6.97 10.35 -7.12
CA THR A 83 -7.32 11.65 -6.56
C THR A 83 -6.07 12.44 -6.16
N ALA A 84 -5.11 11.80 -5.50
CA ALA A 84 -3.87 12.41 -5.06
C ALA A 84 -3.00 12.85 -6.25
N ALA A 85 -2.82 12.00 -7.26
CA ALA A 85 -2.04 12.32 -8.46
C ALA A 85 -2.62 13.54 -9.20
N LYS A 86 -3.94 13.59 -9.37
CA LYS A 86 -4.66 14.74 -9.97
C LYS A 86 -4.52 16.01 -9.14
N ALA A 87 -4.46 15.90 -7.81
CA ALA A 87 -4.18 17.03 -6.92
C ALA A 87 -2.70 17.47 -6.91
N GLY A 88 -1.81 16.68 -7.54
CA GLY A 88 -0.38 16.96 -7.65
C GLY A 88 0.49 16.33 -6.56
N ASN A 89 -0.08 15.52 -5.67
CA ASN A 89 0.67 14.75 -4.67
C ASN A 89 1.44 13.61 -5.34
N LEU A 90 2.58 13.24 -4.75
CA LEU A 90 3.26 11.99 -5.07
C LEU A 90 2.48 10.80 -4.46
N VAL A 91 2.47 9.66 -5.15
CA VAL A 91 1.64 8.51 -4.83
C VAL A 91 2.47 7.24 -4.78
N ILE A 92 2.18 6.37 -3.82
CA ILE A 92 2.61 4.96 -3.79
C ILE A 92 1.33 4.11 -3.88
N MET A 93 1.24 3.25 -4.89
CA MET A 93 0.10 2.35 -5.04
C MET A 93 0.29 1.09 -4.19
N ALA A 94 -0.61 0.87 -3.25
CA ALA A 94 -0.62 -0.29 -2.36
C ALA A 94 -2.02 -0.88 -2.17
N PRO A 95 -2.85 -1.01 -3.25
CA PRO A 95 -4.24 -1.41 -3.10
C PRO A 95 -4.35 -2.78 -2.43
N ASN A 96 -5.20 -2.86 -1.41
CA ASN A 96 -5.40 -4.08 -0.62
C ASN A 96 -5.88 -5.27 -1.46
N THR A 97 -6.48 -5.02 -2.62
CA THR A 97 -6.95 -6.05 -3.54
C THR A 97 -5.82 -6.84 -4.20
N HIS A 98 -4.63 -6.23 -4.40
CA HIS A 98 -3.50 -6.82 -5.11
C HIS A 98 -2.22 -6.84 -4.28
N MET A 99 -2.02 -5.82 -3.44
CA MET A 99 -0.73 -5.57 -2.77
C MET A 99 -0.68 -6.04 -1.32
N TYR A 100 -1.77 -6.61 -0.78
CA TYR A 100 -1.78 -7.17 0.57
C TYR A 100 -1.41 -8.65 0.52
N LEU A 101 -0.13 -8.92 0.73
CA LEU A 101 0.45 -10.27 0.65
C LEU A 101 0.17 -11.12 1.90
N ASN A 102 -0.56 -10.60 2.89
CA ASN A 102 -1.12 -11.35 4.01
C ASN A 102 -2.48 -12.01 3.69
N HIS A 103 -2.99 -11.87 2.46
CA HIS A 103 -4.16 -12.58 1.96
C HIS A 103 -3.78 -14.00 1.50
N TYR A 104 -4.77 -14.90 1.42
CA TYR A 104 -4.58 -16.26 0.90
C TYR A 104 -3.96 -16.25 -0.50
N GLN A 105 -3.07 -17.20 -0.78
CA GLN A 105 -2.42 -17.32 -2.10
C GLN A 105 -3.20 -18.24 -3.05
N SER A 106 -3.97 -19.18 -2.49
CA SER A 106 -4.75 -20.15 -3.24
C SER A 106 -6.06 -20.47 -2.52
N ASN A 107 -6.61 -21.67 -2.72
CA ASN A 107 -7.83 -22.10 -2.05
C ASN A 107 -7.65 -22.12 -0.52
N MET A 108 -8.47 -21.36 0.18
CA MET A 108 -8.42 -21.15 1.63
C MET A 108 -8.43 -22.44 2.45
N LEU A 109 -9.02 -23.53 1.93
CA LEU A 109 -9.09 -24.82 2.62
C LEU A 109 -7.71 -25.49 2.78
N PHE A 110 -6.73 -25.12 1.97
CA PHE A 110 -5.39 -25.72 1.93
C PHE A 110 -4.28 -24.74 2.32
N GLU A 111 -4.66 -23.55 2.74
CA GLU A 111 -3.73 -22.48 3.12
C GLU A 111 -3.66 -22.32 4.64
N PRO A 112 -2.54 -21.88 5.19
CA PRO A 112 -2.49 -21.37 6.55
C PRO A 112 -3.49 -20.25 6.76
N LEU A 113 -4.01 -20.09 7.99
CA LEU A 113 -4.93 -19.01 8.31
C LEU A 113 -4.35 -17.67 7.89
N ALA A 114 -5.15 -16.92 7.13
CA ALA A 114 -4.76 -15.62 6.59
C ALA A 114 -5.94 -14.64 6.63
N HIS A 115 -5.69 -13.39 6.35
CA HIS A 115 -6.71 -12.34 6.32
C HIS A 115 -7.42 -12.28 4.97
N GLY A 116 -8.73 -12.18 4.99
CA GLY A 116 -9.55 -11.68 3.89
C GLY A 116 -9.74 -12.65 2.72
N ARG A 117 -9.31 -12.23 1.53
CA ARG A 117 -9.59 -12.83 0.22
C ARG A 117 -8.43 -13.66 -0.32
N VAL A 118 -8.63 -14.24 -1.49
CA VAL A 118 -7.53 -14.83 -2.27
C VAL A 118 -6.88 -13.74 -3.14
N ALA A 119 -5.57 -13.60 -3.02
CA ALA A 119 -4.72 -12.80 -3.89
C ALA A 119 -3.63 -13.71 -4.47
N SER A 120 -3.96 -14.43 -5.55
CA SER A 120 -3.03 -15.34 -6.21
C SER A 120 -1.82 -14.61 -6.81
N LEU A 121 -0.76 -15.34 -7.13
CA LEU A 121 0.41 -14.77 -7.79
C LEU A 121 0.03 -14.07 -9.11
N GLU A 122 -0.83 -14.71 -9.92
CA GLU A 122 -1.30 -14.17 -11.20
C GLU A 122 -2.12 -12.88 -10.99
N TRP A 123 -2.97 -12.87 -9.97
CA TRP A 123 -3.74 -11.68 -9.60
C TRP A 123 -2.83 -10.51 -9.20
N VAL A 124 -1.83 -10.75 -8.38
CA VAL A 124 -0.83 -9.72 -8.01
C VAL A 124 -0.08 -9.24 -9.25
N TYR A 125 0.36 -10.15 -10.12
CA TYR A 125 1.11 -9.81 -11.34
C TYR A 125 0.28 -9.01 -12.36
N SER A 126 -1.05 -9.19 -12.38
CA SER A 126 -1.96 -8.49 -13.30
C SER A 126 -2.13 -7.00 -12.98
N PHE A 127 -1.67 -6.54 -11.82
CA PHE A 127 -1.88 -5.16 -11.40
C PHE A 127 -1.15 -4.15 -12.29
N ASN A 128 -1.89 -3.12 -12.74
CA ASN A 128 -1.31 -1.97 -13.40
C ASN A 128 -1.11 -0.82 -12.40
N PRO A 129 0.14 -0.44 -12.06
CA PRO A 129 0.42 0.64 -11.11
C PRO A 129 -0.04 2.01 -11.56
N ILE A 130 -0.15 2.23 -12.87
CA ILE A 130 -0.54 3.52 -13.46
C ILE A 130 -1.93 3.37 -14.07
N PRO A 131 -2.99 3.84 -13.40
CA PRO A 131 -4.35 3.81 -13.95
C PRO A 131 -4.46 4.60 -15.26
N ASP A 132 -5.13 4.04 -16.26
CA ASP A 132 -5.29 4.63 -17.60
C ASP A 132 -6.04 5.98 -17.62
N VAL A 133 -6.74 6.30 -16.53
CA VAL A 133 -7.45 7.58 -16.36
C VAL A 133 -6.54 8.74 -15.99
N LEU A 134 -5.26 8.49 -15.75
CA LEU A 134 -4.26 9.53 -15.48
C LEU A 134 -3.65 10.03 -16.79
N THR A 135 -3.54 11.33 -16.89
CA THR A 135 -2.73 11.94 -17.98
C THR A 135 -1.24 11.60 -17.80
N PRO A 136 -0.41 11.73 -18.85
CA PRO A 136 1.03 11.47 -18.73
C PRO A 136 1.72 12.29 -17.60
N GLU A 137 1.27 13.52 -17.36
CA GLU A 137 1.83 14.37 -16.29
C GLU A 137 1.38 13.91 -14.89
N GLU A 138 0.13 13.46 -14.75
CA GLU A 138 -0.39 12.89 -13.50
C GLU A 138 0.26 11.52 -13.21
N ALA A 139 0.49 10.71 -14.24
CA ALA A 139 1.17 9.41 -14.12
C ALA A 139 2.59 9.54 -13.54
N LYS A 140 3.31 10.62 -13.83
CA LYS A 140 4.63 10.93 -13.24
C LYS A 140 4.58 11.13 -11.72
N LYS A 141 3.39 11.33 -11.14
CA LYS A 141 3.22 11.43 -9.69
C LYS A 141 3.24 10.06 -8.99
N VAL A 142 3.02 8.98 -9.72
CA VAL A 142 3.09 7.62 -9.19
C VAL A 142 4.56 7.22 -9.06
N LEU A 143 5.06 7.18 -7.82
CA LEU A 143 6.45 6.81 -7.51
C LEU A 143 6.71 5.31 -7.69
N GLY A 144 5.66 4.49 -7.56
CA GLY A 144 5.75 3.04 -7.63
C GLY A 144 4.69 2.35 -6.78
N ILE A 145 4.99 1.12 -6.39
CA ILE A 145 4.08 0.23 -5.65
C ILE A 145 4.71 -0.26 -4.35
N GLN A 146 3.86 -0.74 -3.45
CA GLN A 146 4.30 -1.43 -2.23
C GLN A 146 3.43 -2.65 -1.97
N GLY A 147 4.06 -3.82 -1.78
CA GLY A 147 3.44 -4.99 -1.18
C GLY A 147 3.46 -4.88 0.35
N ASN A 148 2.35 -5.22 1.00
CA ASN A 148 2.21 -5.19 2.45
C ASN A 148 2.06 -6.62 2.99
N VAL A 149 2.75 -6.93 4.08
CA VAL A 149 2.63 -8.18 4.82
C VAL A 149 2.25 -7.82 6.24
N TRP A 150 0.96 -7.81 6.54
CA TRP A 150 0.44 -7.58 7.89
C TRP A 150 0.46 -8.88 8.69
N THR A 151 0.81 -8.79 9.96
CA THR A 151 1.20 -9.97 10.74
C THR A 151 0.15 -10.48 11.73
N GLU A 152 -1.10 -10.07 11.60
CA GLU A 152 -2.20 -10.48 12.51
C GLU A 152 -2.32 -12.02 12.64
N TYR A 153 -2.07 -12.74 11.54
CA TYR A 153 -2.12 -14.21 11.48
C TYR A 153 -0.76 -14.85 11.15
N LEU A 154 0.35 -14.10 11.28
CA LEU A 154 1.68 -14.55 10.91
C LEU A 154 2.61 -14.58 12.14
N PRO A 155 2.42 -15.54 13.07
CA PRO A 155 3.16 -15.58 14.33
C PRO A 155 4.63 -16.01 14.16
N THR A 156 5.05 -16.50 12.99
CA THR A 156 6.41 -16.96 12.75
C THR A 156 7.02 -16.34 11.49
N TYR A 157 8.33 -16.24 11.47
CA TYR A 157 9.07 -15.74 10.30
C TYR A 157 8.83 -16.61 9.05
N GLN A 158 8.73 -17.94 9.23
CA GLN A 158 8.43 -18.86 8.14
C GLN A 158 7.07 -18.58 7.48
N LEU A 159 6.05 -18.18 8.26
CA LEU A 159 4.77 -17.78 7.70
C LEU A 159 4.85 -16.44 6.96
N VAL A 160 5.68 -15.51 7.44
CA VAL A 160 5.95 -14.26 6.72
C VAL A 160 6.59 -14.55 5.36
N GLU A 161 7.58 -15.43 5.30
CA GLU A 161 8.21 -15.86 4.04
C GLU A 161 7.20 -16.54 3.11
N TYR A 162 6.41 -17.48 3.66
CA TYR A 162 5.36 -18.17 2.90
C TYR A 162 4.39 -17.19 2.26
N MET A 163 3.90 -16.22 3.02
CA MET A 163 2.96 -15.21 2.53
C MET A 163 3.59 -14.22 1.55
N ALA A 164 4.85 -13.84 1.76
CA ALA A 164 5.55 -12.91 0.89
C ALA A 164 5.89 -13.54 -0.47
N TYR A 165 6.44 -14.76 -0.46
CA TYR A 165 6.97 -15.39 -1.67
C TYR A 165 6.05 -16.48 -2.21
N PRO A 166 5.87 -16.55 -3.55
CA PRO A 166 6.57 -15.82 -4.62
C PRO A 166 6.01 -14.43 -4.95
N ARG A 167 4.89 -13.99 -4.36
CA ARG A 167 4.18 -12.76 -4.75
C ARG A 167 5.02 -11.48 -4.65
N ALA A 168 5.93 -11.40 -3.69
CA ALA A 168 6.87 -10.27 -3.60
C ALA A 168 7.75 -10.13 -4.85
N SER A 169 8.09 -11.23 -5.53
CA SER A 169 8.83 -11.16 -6.80
C SER A 169 7.97 -10.62 -7.95
N ALA A 170 6.65 -10.89 -7.94
CA ALA A 170 5.72 -10.27 -8.87
C ALA A 170 5.60 -8.76 -8.62
N VAL A 171 5.46 -8.36 -7.35
CA VAL A 171 5.47 -6.93 -6.98
C VAL A 171 6.74 -6.25 -7.47
N ALA A 172 7.90 -6.89 -7.28
CA ALA A 172 9.17 -6.34 -7.76
C ALA A 172 9.19 -6.17 -9.28
N GLU A 173 8.73 -7.17 -10.04
CA GLU A 173 8.70 -7.09 -11.49
C GLU A 173 7.75 -6.01 -12.02
N ILE A 174 6.52 -5.95 -11.52
CA ILE A 174 5.56 -4.93 -11.98
C ILE A 174 5.95 -3.51 -11.56
N GLY A 175 6.70 -3.36 -10.48
CA GLY A 175 7.23 -2.06 -10.04
C GLY A 175 8.47 -1.62 -10.79
N TRP A 176 9.26 -2.55 -11.34
CA TRP A 176 10.52 -2.27 -12.01
C TRP A 176 10.40 -2.22 -13.54
N SER A 177 9.55 -3.10 -14.11
CA SER A 177 9.44 -3.27 -15.55
C SER A 177 8.35 -2.41 -16.17
N GLN A 178 8.64 -1.82 -17.33
CA GLN A 178 7.62 -1.16 -18.13
C GLN A 178 6.53 -2.14 -18.55
N PRO A 179 5.25 -1.72 -18.65
CA PRO A 179 4.12 -2.59 -18.96
C PRO A 179 4.32 -3.46 -20.21
N GLU A 180 4.88 -2.89 -21.28
CA GLU A 180 5.15 -3.56 -22.56
C GLU A 180 6.21 -4.67 -22.47
N ASN A 181 7.06 -4.65 -21.45
CA ASN A 181 8.09 -5.63 -21.20
C ASN A 181 7.64 -6.74 -20.22
N ARG A 182 6.41 -6.67 -19.71
CA ARG A 182 5.86 -7.67 -18.79
C ARG A 182 5.18 -8.80 -19.53
N ASN A 183 5.60 -10.04 -19.26
CA ASN A 183 5.04 -11.24 -19.86
C ASN A 183 4.89 -12.33 -18.81
N TRP A 184 3.65 -12.74 -18.53
CA TRP A 184 3.34 -13.74 -17.51
C TRP A 184 4.03 -15.09 -17.74
N LYS A 185 4.00 -15.58 -18.99
CA LYS A 185 4.62 -16.89 -19.33
C LYS A 185 6.14 -16.86 -19.15
N ASP A 186 6.77 -15.75 -19.52
CA ASP A 186 8.22 -15.57 -19.33
C ASP A 186 8.56 -15.39 -17.85
N TYR A 187 7.75 -14.62 -17.12
CA TYR A 187 7.89 -14.48 -15.68
C TYR A 187 7.85 -15.85 -14.97
N LEU A 188 6.89 -16.72 -15.33
CA LEU A 188 6.80 -18.07 -14.76
C LEU A 188 8.05 -18.93 -15.03
N LYS A 189 8.69 -18.80 -16.21
CA LYS A 189 9.96 -19.49 -16.51
C LYS A 189 11.08 -19.01 -15.61
N ARG A 190 11.23 -17.70 -15.45
CA ARG A 190 12.24 -17.09 -14.57
C ARG A 190 11.98 -17.40 -13.10
N LEU A 191 10.72 -17.52 -12.71
CA LEU A 191 10.32 -17.88 -11.37
C LEU A 191 10.83 -19.27 -10.96
N GLN A 192 10.94 -20.24 -11.90
CA GLN A 192 11.48 -21.57 -11.58
C GLN A 192 12.93 -21.47 -11.09
N ILE A 193 13.74 -20.62 -11.72
CA ILE A 193 15.12 -20.37 -11.29
C ILE A 193 15.12 -19.70 -9.90
N GLN A 194 14.16 -18.84 -9.64
CA GLN A 194 14.05 -18.17 -8.34
C GLN A 194 13.63 -19.15 -7.23
N PHE A 195 12.78 -20.14 -7.52
CA PHE A 195 12.49 -21.23 -6.56
C PHE A 195 13.73 -22.01 -6.16
N GLU A 196 14.65 -22.31 -7.10
CA GLU A 196 15.92 -22.98 -6.76
C GLU A 196 16.81 -22.10 -5.87
N ARG A 197 16.84 -20.79 -6.10
CA ARG A 197 17.55 -19.85 -5.22
C ARG A 197 16.95 -19.82 -3.82
N TRP A 198 15.62 -19.73 -3.70
CA TRP A 198 14.96 -19.76 -2.40
C TRP A 198 15.20 -21.08 -1.68
N ARG A 199 15.17 -22.19 -2.37
CA ARG A 199 15.54 -23.50 -1.80
C ARG A 199 16.95 -23.51 -1.25
N TYR A 200 17.91 -22.97 -1.98
CA TYR A 200 19.30 -22.87 -1.52
C TYR A 200 19.44 -22.03 -0.25
N TYR A 201 18.73 -20.91 -0.17
CA TYR A 201 18.71 -20.04 1.01
C TYR A 201 17.72 -20.47 2.10
N GLN A 202 17.06 -21.61 1.95
CA GLN A 202 16.07 -22.15 2.90
C GLN A 202 14.89 -21.21 3.18
N VAL A 203 14.48 -20.41 2.19
CA VAL A 203 13.30 -19.54 2.29
C VAL A 203 12.04 -20.39 2.18
N ASN A 204 11.14 -20.24 3.15
CA ASN A 204 9.85 -20.94 3.18
C ASN A 204 8.83 -20.29 2.24
N CYS A 205 9.00 -20.44 0.92
CA CYS A 205 8.08 -19.87 -0.07
C CYS A 205 6.92 -20.82 -0.41
N ALA A 206 5.78 -20.27 -0.79
CA ALA A 206 4.65 -21.05 -1.31
C ALA A 206 5.00 -21.64 -2.69
N LEU A 207 4.68 -22.93 -2.89
CA LEU A 207 5.12 -23.71 -4.08
C LEU A 207 4.02 -23.91 -5.14
N HIS A 208 2.88 -23.19 -5.06
CA HIS A 208 1.74 -23.37 -5.98
C HIS A 208 2.08 -23.26 -7.47
N TYR A 209 3.14 -22.51 -7.80
CA TYR A 209 3.60 -22.23 -9.16
C TYR A 209 4.95 -22.91 -9.48
N LYS A 210 5.46 -23.76 -8.60
CA LYS A 210 6.67 -24.55 -8.87
C LYS A 210 6.30 -25.69 -9.78
N LEU A 211 6.98 -25.79 -10.91
CA LEU A 211 6.85 -26.93 -11.81
C LEU A 211 7.55 -28.16 -11.19
N PRO A 212 7.06 -29.37 -11.52
CA PRO A 212 7.65 -30.64 -11.08
C PRO A 212 9.11 -30.78 -11.45
#